data_2893ce1068c77e6f045d9d0084d19c75
#
_entry.id   2893ce1068c77e6f045d9d0084d19c75
#
_cell.length_a   1.000
_cell.length_b   1.000
_cell.length_c   1.000
_cell.angle_alpha   90.00
_cell.angle_beta   90.00
_cell.angle_gamma   90.00
#
_symmetry.space_group_name_H-M   'P 1'
#
loop_
_entity.id
_entity.type
_entity.pdbx_description
1 polymer ?
#
loop_
_entity_poly.entity_id
_entity_poly.type
_entity_poly.pdbx_seq_one_letter_code
_entity_poly.pdbx_strand_id
1 'polypeptide(L)'
;IEIKVRWKMADKFLIGKGQDPIYINLSKLNRHGFITGATGSGKTITLKVMAENLSKQGIPVFLSDIKGDVSSICQEGEINDKIEARVRANGLSDFEPRKFPAEFFDVFGENGIPLRATISEMGPILLSRLMGLNSIQEGILNICFRLADENGWLLIDIKDLRAMLNYVADNASELSNFYGNISKASVSAILRSLLVLEDQGGDIFFGEPNFEIEDFIRVDENGYGIVNI
;
A
#
# COMPACT_ATOMS: atom_id res chain seq x y z
N ILE A 1 -17.40 24.03 -6.02
CA ILE A 1 -18.48 23.32 -6.75
C ILE A 1 -18.79 22.08 -5.93
N GLU A 2 -19.87 22.12 -5.12
CA GLU A 2 -20.40 20.96 -4.41
C GLU A 2 -21.03 20.01 -5.43
N ILE A 3 -20.31 18.98 -5.84
CA ILE A 3 -20.92 17.88 -6.61
C ILE A 3 -21.68 17.02 -5.60
N LYS A 4 -22.96 17.34 -5.37
CA LYS A 4 -23.90 16.44 -4.67
C LYS A 4 -24.26 15.28 -5.58
N VAL A 5 -23.35 14.36 -5.77
CA VAL A 5 -23.66 13.07 -6.37
C VAL A 5 -24.39 12.25 -5.31
N ARG A 6 -25.70 12.21 -5.40
CA ARG A 6 -26.57 11.43 -4.50
C ARG A 6 -26.55 9.98 -4.96
N TRP A 7 -25.44 9.28 -4.65
CA TRP A 7 -25.35 7.85 -4.89
C TRP A 7 -26.35 7.12 -4.01
N LYS A 8 -27.19 6.31 -4.63
CA LYS A 8 -28.03 5.35 -3.91
C LYS A 8 -27.13 4.16 -3.58
N MET A 9 -26.24 4.33 -2.60
CA MET A 9 -25.37 3.25 -2.14
C MET A 9 -26.23 2.12 -1.61
N ALA A 10 -25.92 0.90 -2.04
CA ALA A 10 -26.52 -0.28 -1.42
C ALA A 10 -25.97 -0.41 0.01
N ASP A 11 -26.82 -0.78 0.97
CA ASP A 11 -26.36 -0.93 2.37
C ASP A 11 -25.39 -2.10 2.55
N LYS A 12 -25.38 -3.05 1.62
CA LYS A 12 -24.58 -4.28 1.67
C LYS A 12 -24.34 -4.86 0.28
N PHE A 13 -23.31 -5.66 0.13
CA PHE A 13 -23.05 -6.45 -1.08
C PHE A 13 -22.78 -7.93 -0.76
N LEU A 14 -23.11 -8.80 -1.72
CA LEU A 14 -22.92 -10.23 -1.61
C LEU A 14 -21.44 -10.59 -1.84
N ILE A 15 -20.84 -11.39 -0.95
CA ILE A 15 -19.48 -11.93 -1.11
C ILE A 15 -19.45 -13.43 -1.40
N GLY A 16 -20.54 -14.12 -1.16
CA GLY A 16 -20.66 -15.56 -1.37
C GLY A 16 -21.97 -16.10 -0.86
N LYS A 17 -22.17 -17.40 -1.04
CA LYS A 17 -23.35 -18.12 -0.57
C LYS A 17 -22.95 -19.48 0.03
N GLY A 18 -23.38 -19.71 1.25
CA GLY A 18 -23.39 -21.02 1.87
C GLY A 18 -24.79 -21.66 1.77
N GLN A 19 -25.40 -22.01 2.88
CA GLN A 19 -26.85 -22.32 2.93
C GLN A 19 -27.65 -21.04 2.65
N ASP A 20 -27.21 -19.92 3.24
CA ASP A 20 -27.76 -18.59 3.03
C ASP A 20 -26.75 -17.66 2.34
N PRO A 21 -27.20 -16.59 1.66
CA PRO A 21 -26.33 -15.56 1.10
C PRO A 21 -25.55 -14.84 2.20
N ILE A 22 -24.26 -14.61 1.96
CA ILE A 22 -23.34 -13.93 2.90
C ILE A 22 -23.07 -12.53 2.38
N TYR A 23 -23.42 -11.51 3.17
CA TYR A 23 -23.28 -10.11 2.82
C TYR A 23 -22.26 -9.38 3.70
N ILE A 24 -21.58 -8.40 3.12
CA ILE A 24 -20.83 -7.40 3.88
C ILE A 24 -21.65 -6.11 3.90
N ASN A 25 -21.83 -5.55 5.09
CA ASN A 25 -22.46 -4.24 5.26
C ASN A 25 -21.44 -3.13 5.05
N LEU A 26 -21.73 -2.16 4.18
CA LEU A 26 -20.84 -1.03 3.90
C LEU A 26 -20.53 -0.19 5.14
N SER A 27 -21.51 -0.03 6.05
CA SER A 27 -21.31 0.67 7.34
C SER A 27 -20.33 -0.01 8.28
N LYS A 28 -19.83 -1.21 7.95
CA LYS A 28 -18.86 -1.98 8.76
C LYS A 28 -17.48 -2.11 8.09
N LEU A 29 -17.26 -1.45 6.95
CA LEU A 29 -15.99 -1.52 6.21
C LEU A 29 -14.81 -0.83 6.94
N ASN A 30 -15.08 -0.06 7.97
CA ASN A 30 -14.05 0.48 8.86
C ASN A 30 -13.45 -0.57 9.82
N ARG A 31 -13.70 -1.87 9.58
CA ARG A 31 -13.18 -2.99 10.35
C ARG A 31 -12.16 -3.76 9.53
N HIS A 32 -11.21 -4.37 10.24
CA HIS A 32 -10.29 -5.31 9.62
C HIS A 32 -11.00 -6.63 9.28
N GLY A 33 -10.63 -7.21 8.14
CA GLY A 33 -11.08 -8.54 7.71
C GLY A 33 -9.90 -9.48 7.54
N PHE A 34 -10.14 -10.78 7.64
CA PHE A 34 -9.14 -11.80 7.38
C PHE A 34 -9.72 -12.88 6.46
N ILE A 35 -9.09 -13.04 5.26
CA ILE A 35 -9.47 -14.06 4.28
C ILE A 35 -8.38 -15.14 4.30
N THR A 36 -8.73 -16.33 4.76
CA THR A 36 -7.82 -17.47 4.86
C THR A 36 -8.31 -18.66 4.05
N GLY A 37 -7.40 -19.51 3.64
CA GLY A 37 -7.69 -20.74 2.89
C GLY A 37 -6.45 -21.28 2.19
N ALA A 38 -6.49 -22.54 1.78
CA ALA A 38 -5.43 -23.18 1.00
C ALA A 38 -5.26 -22.53 -0.37
N THR A 39 -4.15 -22.83 -1.06
CA THR A 39 -3.96 -22.42 -2.45
C THR A 39 -5.08 -22.95 -3.33
N GLY A 40 -5.62 -22.10 -4.21
CA GLY A 40 -6.76 -22.49 -5.10
C GLY A 40 -8.14 -22.42 -4.43
N SER A 41 -8.26 -22.05 -3.15
CA SER A 41 -9.55 -21.95 -2.45
C SER A 41 -10.39 -20.73 -2.87
N GLY A 42 -9.84 -19.80 -3.67
CA GLY A 42 -10.55 -18.62 -4.18
C GLY A 42 -10.32 -17.33 -3.37
N LYS A 43 -9.27 -17.24 -2.53
CA LYS A 43 -8.95 -16.02 -1.77
C LYS A 43 -8.85 -14.78 -2.65
N THR A 44 -8.06 -14.83 -3.72
CA THR A 44 -7.90 -13.72 -4.68
C THR A 44 -9.22 -13.37 -5.37
N ILE A 45 -10.03 -14.38 -5.71
CA ILE A 45 -11.36 -14.14 -6.27
C ILE A 45 -12.26 -13.40 -5.29
N THR A 46 -12.20 -13.74 -4.00
CA THR A 46 -12.96 -13.02 -2.97
C THR A 46 -12.51 -11.56 -2.87
N LEU A 47 -11.20 -11.28 -2.94
CA LEU A 47 -10.67 -9.90 -2.97
C LEU A 47 -11.18 -9.15 -4.21
N LYS A 48 -11.15 -9.77 -5.40
CA LYS A 48 -11.69 -9.17 -6.63
C LYS A 48 -13.17 -8.85 -6.48
N VAL A 49 -13.99 -9.79 -6.01
CA VAL A 49 -15.43 -9.59 -5.78
C VAL A 49 -15.67 -8.42 -4.83
N MET A 50 -14.85 -8.28 -3.78
CA MET A 50 -14.95 -7.14 -2.87
C MET A 50 -14.58 -5.83 -3.59
N ALA A 51 -13.46 -5.78 -4.30
CA ALA A 51 -13.00 -4.61 -5.02
C ALA A 51 -14.02 -4.17 -6.09
N GLU A 52 -14.56 -5.11 -6.88
CA GLU A 52 -15.62 -4.85 -7.86
C GLU A 52 -16.89 -4.25 -7.25
N ASN A 53 -17.35 -4.82 -6.12
CA ASN A 53 -18.54 -4.32 -5.46
C ASN A 53 -18.31 -2.95 -4.80
N LEU A 54 -17.13 -2.69 -4.26
CA LEU A 54 -16.77 -1.38 -3.73
C LEU A 54 -16.66 -0.34 -4.84
N SER A 55 -15.97 -0.68 -5.92
CA SER A 55 -15.87 0.18 -7.12
C SER A 55 -17.26 0.56 -7.66
N LYS A 56 -18.18 -0.41 -7.80
CA LYS A 56 -19.56 -0.16 -8.19
C LYS A 56 -20.30 0.83 -7.28
N GLN A 57 -19.92 0.92 -6.02
CA GLN A 57 -20.49 1.86 -5.04
C GLN A 57 -19.79 3.23 -5.04
N GLY A 58 -18.86 3.47 -5.95
CA GLY A 58 -18.06 4.69 -6.00
C GLY A 58 -17.01 4.76 -4.87
N ILE A 59 -16.64 3.63 -4.30
CA ILE A 59 -15.64 3.55 -3.23
C ILE A 59 -14.31 3.12 -3.86
N PRO A 60 -13.29 3.98 -3.85
CA PRO A 60 -11.94 3.63 -4.30
C PRO A 60 -11.34 2.52 -3.44
N VAL A 61 -10.52 1.68 -4.05
CA VAL A 61 -9.88 0.54 -3.39
C VAL A 61 -8.38 0.63 -3.62
N PHE A 62 -7.57 0.30 -2.61
CA PHE A 62 -6.14 0.10 -2.76
C PHE A 62 -5.80 -1.36 -2.46
N LEU A 63 -5.09 -2.02 -3.38
CA LEU A 63 -4.71 -3.43 -3.29
C LEU A 63 -3.23 -3.59 -3.57
N SER A 64 -2.54 -4.38 -2.74
CA SER A 64 -1.18 -4.81 -3.05
C SER A 64 -1.24 -6.15 -3.78
N ASP A 65 -0.73 -6.22 -5.01
CA ASP A 65 -0.72 -7.40 -5.86
C ASP A 65 0.70 -7.89 -6.18
N ILE A 66 1.24 -8.76 -5.35
CA ILE A 66 2.59 -9.31 -5.51
C ILE A 66 2.68 -10.30 -6.69
N LYS A 67 1.55 -10.92 -7.07
CA LYS A 67 1.51 -12.00 -8.06
C LYS A 67 0.98 -11.57 -9.43
N GLY A 68 0.42 -10.38 -9.53
CA GLY A 68 -0.21 -9.88 -10.76
C GLY A 68 -1.56 -10.55 -11.08
N ASP A 69 -2.16 -11.30 -10.15
CA ASP A 69 -3.40 -12.03 -10.41
C ASP A 69 -4.67 -11.19 -10.17
N VAL A 70 -4.55 -10.01 -9.59
CA VAL A 70 -5.65 -9.04 -9.43
C VAL A 70 -5.81 -8.14 -10.65
N SER A 71 -4.75 -7.90 -11.41
CA SER A 71 -4.70 -6.97 -12.55
C SER A 71 -5.81 -7.19 -13.59
N SER A 72 -6.27 -8.43 -13.74
CA SER A 72 -7.36 -8.76 -14.69
C SER A 72 -8.71 -8.09 -14.37
N ILE A 73 -8.85 -7.37 -13.24
CA ILE A 73 -10.07 -6.62 -12.90
C ILE A 73 -10.37 -5.51 -13.92
N CYS A 74 -9.34 -4.99 -14.61
CA CYS A 74 -9.50 -3.99 -15.67
C CYS A 74 -9.93 -4.56 -17.02
N GLN A 75 -10.09 -5.89 -17.14
CA GLN A 75 -10.49 -6.56 -18.37
C GLN A 75 -11.89 -7.13 -18.22
N GLU A 76 -12.65 -7.08 -19.32
CA GLU A 76 -13.93 -7.76 -19.37
C GLU A 76 -13.71 -9.27 -19.44
N GLY A 77 -14.32 -9.98 -18.49
CA GLY A 77 -14.21 -11.44 -18.42
C GLY A 77 -15.11 -12.13 -19.43
N GLU A 78 -14.79 -13.37 -19.77
CA GLU A 78 -15.64 -14.22 -20.60
C GLU A 78 -16.46 -15.17 -19.74
N ILE A 79 -17.73 -15.38 -20.11
CA ILE A 79 -18.58 -16.38 -19.46
C ILE A 79 -18.20 -17.76 -19.99
N ASN A 80 -17.89 -18.66 -19.09
CA ASN A 80 -17.66 -20.08 -19.37
C ASN A 80 -18.52 -20.94 -18.43
N ASP A 81 -18.60 -22.25 -18.72
CA ASP A 81 -19.44 -23.18 -17.96
C ASP A 81 -19.19 -23.15 -16.44
N LYS A 82 -17.93 -22.90 -16.01
CA LYS A 82 -17.57 -22.81 -14.58
C LYS A 82 -18.12 -21.53 -13.95
N ILE A 83 -18.05 -20.41 -14.68
CA ILE A 83 -18.60 -19.13 -14.23
C ILE A 83 -20.12 -19.24 -14.18
N GLU A 84 -20.77 -19.75 -15.22
CA GLU A 84 -22.21 -19.97 -15.23
C GLU A 84 -22.68 -20.83 -14.06
N ALA A 85 -22.02 -21.95 -13.79
CA ALA A 85 -22.35 -22.82 -12.68
C ALA A 85 -22.26 -22.08 -11.33
N ARG A 86 -21.25 -21.21 -11.15
CA ARG A 86 -21.09 -20.38 -9.94
C ARG A 86 -22.15 -19.30 -9.83
N VAL A 87 -22.45 -18.63 -10.92
CA VAL A 87 -23.51 -17.61 -11.00
C VAL A 87 -24.84 -18.20 -10.56
N ARG A 88 -25.20 -19.38 -11.10
CA ARG A 88 -26.43 -20.11 -10.73
C ARG A 88 -26.40 -20.54 -9.26
N ALA A 89 -25.29 -21.11 -8.79
CA ALA A 89 -25.15 -21.57 -7.41
C ALA A 89 -25.29 -20.44 -6.39
N ASN A 90 -24.80 -19.23 -6.73
CA ASN A 90 -24.90 -18.03 -5.87
C ASN A 90 -26.22 -17.27 -6.07
N GLY A 91 -27.07 -17.63 -7.05
CA GLY A 91 -28.33 -16.95 -7.33
C GLY A 91 -28.16 -15.55 -7.87
N LEU A 92 -27.10 -15.33 -8.67
CA LEU A 92 -26.78 -14.04 -9.28
C LEU A 92 -27.50 -13.92 -10.64
N SER A 93 -28.78 -13.51 -10.64
CA SER A 93 -29.59 -13.39 -11.88
C SER A 93 -29.08 -12.31 -12.84
N ASP A 94 -28.42 -11.27 -12.30
CA ASP A 94 -28.03 -10.07 -13.03
C ASP A 94 -26.50 -9.97 -13.19
N PHE A 95 -25.83 -11.14 -13.19
CA PHE A 95 -24.39 -11.17 -13.39
C PHE A 95 -24.04 -10.93 -14.87
N GLU A 96 -23.28 -9.87 -15.10
CA GLU A 96 -22.66 -9.56 -16.36
C GLU A 96 -21.17 -9.34 -16.17
N PRO A 97 -20.30 -9.97 -17.00
CA PRO A 97 -18.89 -9.62 -17.03
C PRO A 97 -18.72 -8.15 -17.36
N ARG A 98 -17.82 -7.48 -16.66
CA ARG A 98 -17.47 -6.10 -16.96
C ARG A 98 -16.07 -5.78 -16.49
N LYS A 99 -15.47 -4.77 -17.11
CA LYS A 99 -14.22 -4.18 -16.65
C LYS A 99 -14.48 -3.13 -15.57
N PHE A 100 -13.51 -2.96 -14.66
CA PHE A 100 -13.52 -1.91 -13.66
C PHE A 100 -12.35 -0.96 -13.88
N PRO A 101 -12.49 0.33 -13.55
CA PRO A 101 -11.40 1.28 -13.65
C PRO A 101 -10.29 0.89 -12.68
N ALA A 102 -9.08 0.73 -13.20
CA ALA A 102 -7.91 0.39 -12.41
C ALA A 102 -6.72 1.26 -12.79
N GLU A 103 -5.93 1.64 -11.80
CA GLU A 103 -4.63 2.27 -11.97
C GLU A 103 -3.55 1.38 -11.37
N PHE A 104 -2.45 1.24 -12.10
CA PHE A 104 -1.34 0.38 -11.71
C PHE A 104 -0.17 1.23 -11.23
N PHE A 105 0.33 0.88 -10.06
CA PHE A 105 1.49 1.48 -9.46
C PHE A 105 2.64 0.47 -9.41
N ASP A 106 3.84 0.95 -9.59
CA ASP A 106 5.03 0.10 -9.62
C ASP A 106 6.20 0.84 -8.98
N VAL A 107 6.89 0.19 -8.06
CA VAL A 107 8.08 0.75 -7.40
C VAL A 107 9.17 1.09 -8.42
N PHE A 108 9.34 0.27 -9.45
CA PHE A 108 10.36 0.47 -10.48
C PHE A 108 9.90 1.35 -11.65
N GLY A 109 8.60 1.62 -11.76
CA GLY A 109 8.03 2.40 -12.87
C GLY A 109 8.12 1.73 -14.25
N GLU A 110 8.28 0.39 -14.28
CA GLU A 110 8.40 -0.38 -15.52
C GLU A 110 7.03 -0.72 -16.12
N ASN A 111 6.06 -1.05 -15.27
CA ASN A 111 4.75 -1.55 -15.67
C ASN A 111 3.57 -0.69 -15.14
N GLY A 112 3.87 0.38 -14.41
CA GLY A 112 2.87 1.24 -13.79
C GLY A 112 3.41 2.63 -13.48
N ILE A 113 2.60 3.41 -12.78
CA ILE A 113 2.97 4.73 -12.28
C ILE A 113 3.96 4.53 -11.14
N PRO A 114 5.18 5.13 -11.19
CA PRO A 114 6.14 4.97 -10.11
C PRO A 114 5.59 5.59 -8.82
N LEU A 115 5.61 4.78 -7.74
CA LEU A 115 5.28 5.24 -6.39
C LEU A 115 6.56 5.73 -5.71
N ARG A 116 6.52 6.94 -5.13
CA ARG A 116 7.62 7.51 -4.36
C ARG A 116 7.13 8.04 -3.03
N ALA A 117 7.98 7.89 -2.02
CA ALA A 117 7.78 8.48 -0.70
C ALA A 117 9.10 9.06 -0.19
N THR A 118 9.04 10.08 0.64
CA THR A 118 10.24 10.58 1.29
C THR A 118 10.69 9.66 2.42
N ILE A 119 11.98 9.69 2.74
CA ILE A 119 12.51 9.06 3.96
C ILE A 119 11.78 9.60 5.19
N SER A 120 11.51 10.92 5.25
CA SER A 120 10.77 11.55 6.34
C SER A 120 9.36 10.97 6.52
N GLU A 121 8.60 10.77 5.44
CA GLU A 121 7.24 10.20 5.50
C GLU A 121 7.23 8.73 5.93
N MET A 122 8.22 7.95 5.47
CA MET A 122 8.37 6.57 5.91
C MET A 122 8.62 6.46 7.41
N GLY A 123 9.43 7.35 7.94
CA GLY A 123 9.77 7.43 9.34
C GLY A 123 10.69 6.32 9.84
N PRO A 124 11.30 6.50 11.03
CA PRO A 124 12.36 5.61 11.51
C PRO A 124 11.85 4.21 11.86
N ILE A 125 10.62 4.05 12.32
CA ILE A 125 10.06 2.75 12.75
C ILE A 125 9.88 1.80 11.55
N LEU A 126 9.30 2.30 10.46
CA LEU A 126 9.09 1.47 9.26
C LEU A 126 10.41 1.18 8.57
N LEU A 127 11.29 2.17 8.47
CA LEU A 127 12.64 1.99 7.91
C LEU A 127 13.48 0.99 8.71
N SER A 128 13.44 1.02 10.06
CA SER A 128 14.13 0.04 10.90
C SER A 128 13.70 -1.38 10.58
N ARG A 129 12.39 -1.60 10.43
CA ARG A 129 11.84 -2.91 10.07
C ARG A 129 12.23 -3.34 8.67
N LEU A 130 12.14 -2.42 7.70
CA LEU A 130 12.51 -2.66 6.31
C LEU A 130 13.98 -3.06 6.18
N MET A 131 14.87 -2.37 6.91
CA MET A 131 16.32 -2.66 6.93
C MET A 131 16.73 -3.79 7.89
N GLY A 132 15.80 -4.38 8.64
CA GLY A 132 16.09 -5.45 9.62
C GLY A 132 17.01 -5.02 10.76
N LEU A 133 16.85 -3.77 11.24
CA LEU A 133 17.69 -3.21 12.29
C LEU A 133 17.34 -3.78 13.66
N ASN A 134 18.37 -3.93 14.53
CA ASN A 134 18.16 -4.24 15.93
C ASN A 134 17.79 -2.98 16.74
N SER A 135 17.42 -3.15 18.03
CA SER A 135 16.97 -2.04 18.88
C SER A 135 18.00 -0.93 19.10
N ILE A 136 19.30 -1.25 19.09
CA ILE A 136 20.36 -0.24 19.21
C ILE A 136 20.45 0.59 17.93
N GLN A 137 20.41 -0.06 16.78
CA GLN A 137 20.45 0.57 15.46
C GLN A 137 19.18 1.39 15.20
N GLU A 138 18.00 0.88 15.59
CA GLU A 138 16.74 1.63 15.56
C GLU A 138 16.83 2.89 16.43
N GLY A 139 17.42 2.80 17.62
CA GLY A 139 17.67 3.97 18.48
C GLY A 139 18.51 5.05 17.79
N ILE A 140 19.59 4.65 17.09
CA ILE A 140 20.42 5.59 16.33
C ILE A 140 19.65 6.19 15.15
N LEU A 141 18.86 5.39 14.44
CA LEU A 141 18.02 5.89 13.37
C LEU A 141 16.99 6.93 13.88
N ASN A 142 16.36 6.67 15.04
CA ASN A 142 15.47 7.64 15.69
C ASN A 142 16.20 8.95 16.03
N ILE A 143 17.48 8.90 16.47
CA ILE A 143 18.30 10.10 16.71
C ILE A 143 18.49 10.87 15.40
N CYS A 144 18.78 10.19 14.28
CA CYS A 144 18.92 10.85 12.98
C CYS A 144 17.67 11.65 12.60
N PHE A 145 16.48 11.04 12.72
CA PHE A 145 15.22 11.71 12.42
C PHE A 145 14.95 12.89 13.34
N ARG A 146 15.18 12.71 14.64
CA ARG A 146 14.97 13.77 15.62
C ARG A 146 15.90 14.97 15.36
N LEU A 147 17.16 14.74 15.06
CA LEU A 147 18.11 15.80 14.71
C LEU A 147 17.71 16.50 13.41
N ALA A 148 17.22 15.77 12.44
CA ALA A 148 16.71 16.35 11.19
C ALA A 148 15.52 17.27 11.48
N ASP A 149 14.55 16.85 12.28
CA ASP A 149 13.39 17.65 12.66
C ASP A 149 13.78 18.90 13.46
N GLU A 150 14.65 18.76 14.46
CA GLU A 150 15.12 19.88 15.32
C GLU A 150 15.86 20.96 14.51
N ASN A 151 16.55 20.58 13.41
CA ASN A 151 17.32 21.49 12.57
C ASN A 151 16.57 21.90 11.28
N GLY A 152 15.39 21.39 11.03
CA GLY A 152 14.65 21.65 9.79
C GLY A 152 15.30 21.04 8.54
N TRP A 153 16.08 19.96 8.70
CA TRP A 153 16.70 19.26 7.59
C TRP A 153 15.74 18.23 7.02
N LEU A 154 15.56 18.28 5.70
CA LEU A 154 14.68 17.35 5.00
C LEU A 154 15.42 16.04 4.72
N LEU A 155 14.80 14.92 5.02
CA LEU A 155 15.24 13.60 4.62
C LEU A 155 14.34 13.13 3.47
N ILE A 156 14.72 13.47 2.24
CA ILE A 156 13.93 13.20 1.05
C ILE A 156 14.28 11.81 0.51
N ASP A 157 15.55 11.56 0.27
CA ASP A 157 16.04 10.34 -0.37
C ASP A 157 17.08 9.58 0.49
N ILE A 158 17.59 8.48 -0.06
CA ILE A 158 18.63 7.66 0.59
C ILE A 158 19.92 8.43 0.81
N LYS A 159 20.25 9.41 -0.05
CA LYS A 159 21.48 10.20 0.07
C LYS A 159 21.41 11.11 1.29
N ASP A 160 20.26 11.70 1.56
CA ASP A 160 20.01 12.52 2.74
C ASP A 160 20.16 11.69 4.03
N LEU A 161 19.54 10.50 4.06
CA LEU A 161 19.67 9.60 5.20
C LEU A 161 21.13 9.15 5.40
N ARG A 162 21.84 8.86 4.32
CA ARG A 162 23.29 8.52 4.36
C ARG A 162 24.12 9.67 4.92
N ALA A 163 23.86 10.90 4.46
CA ALA A 163 24.53 12.10 4.96
C ALA A 163 24.27 12.30 6.46
N MET A 164 23.01 12.13 6.89
CA MET A 164 22.63 12.23 8.29
C MET A 164 23.30 11.16 9.16
N LEU A 165 23.38 9.92 8.71
CA LEU A 165 24.06 8.83 9.41
C LEU A 165 25.55 9.13 9.57
N ASN A 166 26.19 9.66 8.53
CA ASN A 166 27.60 10.07 8.60
C ASN A 166 27.78 11.24 9.59
N TYR A 167 26.90 12.24 9.54
CA TYR A 167 26.92 13.35 10.49
C TYR A 167 26.82 12.86 11.94
N VAL A 168 25.93 11.94 12.23
CA VAL A 168 25.76 11.33 13.56
C VAL A 168 27.01 10.54 13.97
N ALA A 169 27.66 9.83 13.04
CA ALA A 169 28.91 9.11 13.32
C ALA A 169 30.07 10.04 13.62
N ASP A 170 30.19 11.14 12.89
CA ASP A 170 31.28 12.12 13.06
C ASP A 170 31.13 12.92 14.35
N ASN A 171 29.92 13.21 14.78
CA ASN A 171 29.60 13.95 16.00
C ASN A 171 29.16 13.04 17.16
N ALA A 172 29.45 11.72 17.09
CA ALA A 172 28.96 10.72 18.04
C ALA A 172 29.37 11.04 19.51
N SER A 173 30.57 11.60 19.74
CA SER A 173 31.04 11.96 21.08
C SER A 173 30.20 13.06 21.73
N GLU A 174 29.84 14.08 20.97
CA GLU A 174 28.99 15.18 21.43
C GLU A 174 27.56 14.73 21.63
N LEU A 175 26.99 14.11 20.63
CA LEU A 175 25.61 13.63 20.62
C LEU A 175 25.34 12.57 21.70
N SER A 176 26.33 11.77 22.04
CA SER A 176 26.18 10.77 23.11
C SER A 176 25.91 11.38 24.49
N ASN A 177 26.30 12.62 24.72
CA ASN A 177 26.00 13.32 25.96
C ASN A 177 24.50 13.65 26.14
N PHE A 178 23.77 13.75 25.02
CA PHE A 178 22.36 14.12 25.00
C PHE A 178 21.43 12.93 24.74
N TYR A 179 21.85 12.01 23.84
CA TYR A 179 20.99 10.94 23.31
C TYR A 179 21.43 9.53 23.76
N GLY A 180 22.52 9.41 24.53
CA GLY A 180 23.07 8.14 24.93
C GLY A 180 24.14 7.61 23.95
N ASN A 181 24.68 6.44 24.23
CA ASN A 181 25.85 5.91 23.52
C ASN A 181 25.57 5.66 22.03
N ILE A 182 26.33 6.36 21.19
CA ILE A 182 26.29 6.21 19.72
C ILE A 182 27.62 5.59 19.29
N SER A 183 27.62 4.32 18.87
CA SER A 183 28.82 3.66 18.38
C SER A 183 28.96 3.77 16.86
N LYS A 184 30.18 4.10 16.40
CA LYS A 184 30.50 4.10 14.96
C LYS A 184 30.27 2.74 14.29
N ALA A 185 30.43 1.65 15.03
CA ALA A 185 30.20 0.29 14.55
C ALA A 185 28.68 0.07 14.23
N SER A 186 27.79 0.58 15.09
CA SER A 186 26.35 0.50 14.85
C SER A 186 25.91 1.36 13.67
N VAL A 187 26.44 2.58 13.53
CA VAL A 187 26.17 3.42 12.33
C VAL A 187 26.65 2.73 11.06
N SER A 188 27.85 2.15 11.08
CA SER A 188 28.39 1.39 9.93
C SER A 188 27.49 0.18 9.56
N ALA A 189 26.85 -0.45 10.55
CA ALA A 189 25.92 -1.54 10.30
C ALA A 189 24.63 -1.01 9.64
N ILE A 190 24.10 0.13 10.07
CA ILE A 190 22.92 0.77 9.43
C ILE A 190 23.28 1.15 7.99
N LEU A 191 24.44 1.73 7.73
CA LEU A 191 24.89 2.09 6.38
C LEU A 191 24.99 0.88 5.45
N ARG A 192 25.39 -0.29 5.96
CA ARG A 192 25.37 -1.55 5.17
C ARG A 192 23.94 -2.01 4.84
N SER A 193 23.03 -1.92 5.81
CA SER A 193 21.62 -2.26 5.56
C SER A 193 20.99 -1.25 4.59
N LEU A 194 21.37 0.01 4.64
CA LEU A 194 20.92 1.04 3.70
C LEU A 194 21.40 0.74 2.26
N LEU A 195 22.62 0.25 2.10
CA LEU A 195 23.14 -0.17 0.78
C LEU A 195 22.32 -1.34 0.21
N VAL A 196 21.96 -2.31 1.04
CA VAL A 196 21.09 -3.41 0.60
C VAL A 196 19.72 -2.91 0.17
N LEU A 197 19.15 -1.93 0.89
CA LEU A 197 17.87 -1.31 0.53
C LEU A 197 17.98 -0.55 -0.80
N GLU A 198 19.08 0.15 -1.04
CA GLU A 198 19.39 0.85 -2.29
C GLU A 198 19.43 -0.14 -3.47
N ASP A 199 20.18 -1.26 -3.31
CA ASP A 199 20.27 -2.33 -4.32
C ASP A 199 18.91 -3.00 -4.64
N GLN A 200 17.94 -2.93 -3.73
CA GLN A 200 16.59 -3.43 -3.90
C GLN A 200 15.62 -2.41 -4.52
N GLY A 201 16.12 -1.29 -5.03
CA GLY A 201 15.32 -0.24 -5.68
C GLY A 201 14.93 0.90 -4.73
N GLY A 202 15.52 0.97 -3.55
CA GLY A 202 15.26 2.07 -2.63
C GLY A 202 15.64 3.44 -3.17
N ASP A 203 16.63 3.52 -4.04
CA ASP A 203 17.02 4.75 -4.75
C ASP A 203 15.98 5.23 -5.77
N ILE A 204 15.13 4.33 -6.27
CA ILE A 204 14.00 4.66 -7.15
C ILE A 204 12.77 5.06 -6.33
N PHE A 205 12.50 4.30 -5.24
CA PHE A 205 11.32 4.50 -4.41
C PHE A 205 11.42 5.74 -3.52
N PHE A 206 12.59 6.00 -2.89
CA PHE A 206 12.74 7.15 -2.02
C PHE A 206 13.13 8.39 -2.80
N GLY A 207 12.30 9.43 -2.69
CA GLY A 207 12.45 10.71 -3.38
C GLY A 207 11.25 11.59 -3.18
N GLU A 208 11.20 12.71 -3.90
CA GLU A 208 10.01 13.57 -3.88
C GLU A 208 8.78 12.79 -4.35
N PRO A 209 7.66 12.81 -3.59
CA PRO A 209 6.43 12.17 -4.00
C PRO A 209 5.93 12.75 -5.31
N ASN A 210 5.34 11.90 -6.14
CA ASN A 210 4.75 12.28 -7.42
C ASN A 210 3.22 12.15 -7.42
N PHE A 211 2.63 11.98 -6.24
CA PHE A 211 1.18 11.83 -6.03
C PHE A 211 0.80 12.40 -4.65
N GLU A 212 -0.47 12.76 -4.55
CA GLU A 212 -1.14 13.12 -3.29
C GLU A 212 -2.07 11.96 -2.88
N ILE A 213 -2.45 11.88 -1.59
CA ILE A 213 -3.37 10.83 -1.12
C ILE A 213 -4.72 10.88 -1.85
N GLU A 214 -5.12 12.05 -2.29
CA GLU A 214 -6.34 12.31 -3.06
C GLU A 214 -6.31 11.62 -4.42
N ASP A 215 -5.14 11.37 -5.00
CA ASP A 215 -4.99 10.65 -6.26
C ASP A 215 -5.47 9.20 -6.17
N PHE A 216 -5.43 8.61 -4.98
CA PHE A 216 -5.96 7.27 -4.71
C PHE A 216 -7.46 7.26 -4.39
N ILE A 217 -8.05 8.45 -4.11
CA ILE A 217 -9.45 8.58 -3.67
C ILE A 217 -10.26 9.23 -4.80
N ARG A 218 -10.34 8.53 -5.95
CA ARG A 218 -11.02 9.04 -7.15
C ARG A 218 -12.10 8.08 -7.65
N VAL A 219 -13.03 8.62 -8.39
CA VAL A 219 -14.03 7.88 -9.16
C VAL A 219 -13.87 8.21 -10.64
N ASP A 220 -14.24 7.28 -11.50
CA ASP A 220 -14.29 7.51 -12.94
C ASP A 220 -15.50 8.36 -13.37
N GLU A 221 -15.60 8.65 -14.65
CA GLU A 221 -16.72 9.42 -15.25
C GLU A 221 -18.10 8.76 -15.06
N ASN A 222 -18.14 7.43 -14.85
CA ASN A 222 -19.34 6.66 -14.60
C ASN A 222 -19.63 6.53 -13.10
N GLY A 223 -18.75 7.09 -12.24
CA GLY A 223 -18.86 7.05 -10.79
C GLY A 223 -18.41 5.77 -10.13
N TYR A 224 -17.67 4.92 -10.82
CA TYR A 224 -17.00 3.78 -10.21
C TYR A 224 -15.76 4.24 -9.45
N GLY A 225 -15.55 3.69 -8.24
CA GLY A 225 -14.30 3.91 -7.50
C GLY A 225 -13.11 3.31 -8.24
N ILE A 226 -12.01 4.06 -8.34
CA ILE A 226 -10.76 3.56 -8.95
C ILE A 226 -10.18 2.45 -8.09
N VAL A 227 -9.74 1.37 -8.72
CA VAL A 227 -9.01 0.26 -8.08
C VAL A 227 -7.53 0.52 -8.30
N ASN A 228 -6.83 0.96 -7.26
CA ASN A 228 -5.40 1.21 -7.26
C ASN A 228 -4.67 -0.09 -6.91
N ILE A 229 -3.75 -0.57 -7.75
CA ILE A 229 -3.09 -1.88 -7.66
C ILE A 229 -1.58 -1.69 -7.68
#